data_948a25d04f6962446bbe059cc5d81b0d
#
_entry.id   948a25d04f6962446bbe059cc5d81b0d
#
_cell.length_a   1.000
_cell.length_b   1.000
_cell.length_c   1.000
_cell.angle_alpha   90.00
_cell.angle_beta   90.00
_cell.angle_gamma   90.00
#
_symmetry.space_group_name_H-M   'P 1'
#
loop_
_entity.id
_entity.type
_entity.pdbx_description
1 polymer ?
#
loop_
_entity_poly.entity_id
_entity_poly.type
_entity_poly.pdbx_seq_one_letter_code
_entity_poly.pdbx_strand_id
1 'polypeptide(L)'
;VDNQWASDVPMTKEGEWIVAKGAQFTELTFKIRANQSWADGTNIGVAPGSERGYVNAKVSVVTAEYSKANCGGDAADIKLDGVPGTYDVYFSFENLEVYVMEAGFKPGEKEPQNPDPVEITYTVAGTITENVWSNNAEIGLMAKEGDYLVAKNIPFVWNSTCYGGDYNIIEFKIVETGTWDGFAYPEKNVNQYANAEITVQIGGENNIALNAPEGSYDVY
;
A
#
# COMPACT_ATOMS: atom_id res chain seq x y z
N VAL A 1 2.08 13.64 -17.66
CA VAL A 1 2.08 14.66 -18.71
C VAL A 1 2.58 15.96 -18.13
N ASP A 2 3.65 16.50 -18.69
CA ASP A 2 4.47 17.56 -18.10
C ASP A 2 3.87 18.98 -18.19
N ASN A 3 2.57 19.08 -18.41
CA ASN A 3 1.93 20.36 -18.73
C ASN A 3 0.98 20.88 -17.65
N GLN A 4 0.94 20.27 -16.47
CA GLN A 4 0.07 20.68 -15.34
C GLN A 4 -1.37 21.01 -15.79
N TRP A 5 -1.97 20.17 -16.64
CA TRP A 5 -3.30 20.36 -17.24
C TRP A 5 -3.41 21.54 -18.24
N ALA A 6 -2.30 22.13 -18.66
CA ALA A 6 -2.29 23.31 -19.52
C ALA A 6 -2.50 22.98 -21.01
N SER A 7 -2.18 21.76 -21.45
CA SER A 7 -2.37 21.32 -22.84
C SER A 7 -2.68 19.83 -22.93
N ASP A 8 -3.24 19.41 -24.07
CA ASP A 8 -3.54 18.00 -24.34
C ASP A 8 -2.42 17.34 -25.13
N VAL A 9 -2.24 16.04 -24.88
CA VAL A 9 -1.55 15.13 -25.78
C VAL A 9 -2.61 14.54 -26.72
N PRO A 10 -2.56 14.82 -28.03
CA PRO A 10 -3.58 14.33 -28.94
C PRO A 10 -3.51 12.82 -29.09
N MET A 11 -4.70 12.20 -29.18
CA MET A 11 -4.85 10.78 -29.41
C MET A 11 -5.43 10.53 -30.80
N THR A 12 -4.97 9.46 -31.46
CA THR A 12 -5.44 9.04 -32.79
C THR A 12 -6.05 7.65 -32.75
N LYS A 13 -7.02 7.36 -33.63
CA LYS A 13 -7.62 6.02 -33.72
C LYS A 13 -6.68 5.05 -34.42
N GLU A 14 -6.33 3.96 -33.75
CA GLU A 14 -5.55 2.83 -34.24
C GLU A 14 -6.29 1.52 -33.99
N GLY A 15 -7.00 1.00 -34.99
CA GLY A 15 -7.83 -0.20 -34.82
C GLY A 15 -8.98 0.02 -33.83
N GLU A 16 -9.02 -0.77 -32.78
CA GLU A 16 -10.01 -0.68 -31.69
C GLU A 16 -9.64 0.39 -30.62
N TRP A 17 -8.40 0.87 -30.66
CA TRP A 17 -7.86 1.80 -29.68
C TRP A 17 -7.86 3.25 -30.15
N ILE A 18 -7.94 4.15 -29.20
CA ILE A 18 -7.58 5.56 -29.33
C ILE A 18 -6.25 5.75 -28.61
N VAL A 19 -5.20 6.17 -29.34
CA VAL A 19 -3.81 6.04 -28.88
C VAL A 19 -3.08 7.37 -28.87
N ALA A 20 -2.39 7.65 -27.76
CA ALA A 20 -1.35 8.68 -27.70
C ALA A 20 0.02 8.00 -27.65
N LYS A 21 0.84 8.21 -28.67
CA LYS A 21 2.21 7.69 -28.72
C LYS A 21 3.20 8.64 -28.07
N GLY A 22 4.14 8.08 -27.32
CA GLY A 22 5.26 8.83 -26.77
C GLY A 22 4.85 9.93 -25.79
N ALA A 23 3.77 9.76 -25.05
CA ALA A 23 3.34 10.69 -24.01
C ALA A 23 4.38 10.73 -22.89
N GLN A 24 4.85 11.94 -22.54
CA GLN A 24 5.84 12.12 -21.47
C GLN A 24 5.13 12.42 -20.15
N PHE A 25 5.50 11.68 -19.13
CA PHE A 25 4.96 11.85 -17.78
C PHE A 25 6.08 12.16 -16.79
N THR A 26 5.92 13.23 -16.01
CA THR A 26 6.68 13.50 -14.78
C THR A 26 6.02 12.86 -13.58
N GLU A 27 4.69 12.78 -13.62
CA GLU A 27 3.84 12.01 -12.70
C GLU A 27 2.82 11.26 -13.56
N LEU A 28 2.59 9.99 -13.27
CA LEU A 28 1.61 9.21 -13.99
C LEU A 28 0.20 9.51 -13.49
N THR A 29 -0.18 10.80 -13.59
CA THR A 29 -1.51 11.30 -13.21
C THR A 29 -2.10 12.05 -14.39
N PHE A 30 -3.27 11.65 -14.85
CA PHE A 30 -3.92 12.24 -16.04
C PHE A 30 -5.41 11.97 -16.09
N LYS A 31 -6.08 12.59 -17.05
CA LYS A 31 -7.44 12.29 -17.49
C LYS A 31 -7.48 12.19 -19.00
N ILE A 32 -8.53 11.58 -19.51
CA ILE A 32 -8.84 11.58 -20.94
C ILE A 32 -10.05 12.50 -21.16
N ARG A 33 -9.98 13.36 -22.16
CA ARG A 33 -11.12 14.17 -22.55
C ARG A 33 -11.31 14.20 -24.06
N ALA A 34 -12.58 14.21 -24.50
CA ALA A 34 -12.88 14.34 -25.90
C ALA A 34 -13.09 15.82 -26.27
N ASN A 35 -12.66 16.19 -27.47
CA ASN A 35 -12.88 17.53 -28.04
C ASN A 35 -12.37 18.68 -27.15
N GLN A 36 -11.34 18.46 -26.37
CA GLN A 36 -10.79 19.44 -25.42
C GLN A 36 -11.83 19.96 -24.41
N SER A 37 -12.85 19.16 -24.12
CA SER A 37 -13.96 19.54 -23.27
C SER A 37 -13.91 18.79 -21.92
N TRP A 38 -14.21 19.52 -20.87
CA TRP A 38 -14.42 18.96 -19.51
C TRP A 38 -15.91 18.71 -19.19
N ALA A 39 -16.78 18.72 -20.22
CA ALA A 39 -18.19 18.37 -20.02
C ALA A 39 -18.32 16.91 -19.56
N ASP A 40 -19.37 16.62 -18.79
CA ASP A 40 -19.54 15.35 -18.06
C ASP A 40 -19.46 14.10 -18.97
N GLY A 41 -20.03 14.15 -20.17
CA GLY A 41 -19.95 13.03 -21.12
C GLY A 41 -18.63 12.88 -21.86
N THR A 42 -17.72 13.85 -21.75
CA THR A 42 -16.42 13.87 -22.45
C THR A 42 -15.21 13.82 -21.54
N ASN A 43 -15.42 13.99 -20.25
CA ASN A 43 -14.41 13.90 -19.19
C ASN A 43 -14.36 12.47 -18.64
N ILE A 44 -13.23 11.80 -18.78
CA ILE A 44 -13.06 10.39 -18.45
C ILE A 44 -11.92 10.26 -17.45
N GLY A 45 -12.19 9.53 -16.38
CA GLY A 45 -11.27 9.24 -15.31
C GLY A 45 -11.62 7.92 -14.62
N VAL A 46 -11.25 7.75 -13.38
CA VAL A 46 -11.64 6.59 -12.56
C VAL A 46 -12.79 6.94 -11.61
N ALA A 47 -13.51 5.94 -11.13
CA ALA A 47 -14.51 6.16 -10.08
C ALA A 47 -13.84 6.73 -8.82
N PRO A 48 -14.50 7.61 -8.04
CA PRO A 48 -13.97 8.12 -6.78
C PRO A 48 -13.60 6.99 -5.82
N GLY A 49 -12.45 7.10 -5.20
CA GLY A 49 -11.95 6.07 -4.28
C GLY A 49 -11.34 4.84 -4.95
N SER A 50 -11.20 4.82 -6.28
CA SER A 50 -10.47 3.76 -6.97
C SER A 50 -8.99 3.76 -6.57
N GLU A 51 -8.45 2.56 -6.42
CA GLU A 51 -7.03 2.37 -6.19
C GLU A 51 -6.18 2.84 -7.37
N ARG A 52 -4.90 3.03 -7.13
CA ARG A 52 -3.94 3.33 -8.19
C ARG A 52 -3.80 2.11 -9.11
N GLY A 53 -3.69 2.38 -10.41
CA GLY A 53 -3.34 1.36 -11.41
C GLY A 53 -1.82 1.20 -11.57
N TYR A 54 -1.41 0.40 -12.52
CA TYR A 54 -0.01 0.13 -12.84
C TYR A 54 0.27 0.30 -14.33
N VAL A 55 1.51 0.63 -14.67
CA VAL A 55 1.98 0.60 -16.06
C VAL A 55 1.84 -0.84 -16.61
N ASN A 56 1.52 -0.97 -17.88
CA ASN A 56 1.21 -2.21 -18.60
C ASN A 56 -0.03 -2.98 -18.09
N ALA A 57 -0.78 -2.41 -17.16
CA ALA A 57 -2.01 -3.00 -16.65
C ALA A 57 -3.26 -2.29 -17.15
N LYS A 58 -4.37 -2.99 -17.13
CA LYS A 58 -5.69 -2.43 -17.39
C LYS A 58 -6.15 -1.54 -16.24
N VAL A 59 -6.65 -0.37 -16.58
CA VAL A 59 -7.38 0.51 -15.66
C VAL A 59 -8.80 0.70 -16.19
N SER A 60 -9.79 0.36 -15.39
CA SER A 60 -11.19 0.62 -15.70
C SER A 60 -11.49 2.10 -15.47
N VAL A 61 -12.16 2.74 -16.45
CA VAL A 61 -12.48 4.16 -16.40
C VAL A 61 -13.98 4.39 -16.52
N VAL A 62 -14.42 5.57 -16.15
CA VAL A 62 -15.83 6.02 -16.22
C VAL A 62 -15.89 7.42 -16.80
N THR A 63 -17.03 7.79 -17.39
CA THR A 63 -17.32 9.20 -17.72
C THR A 63 -17.69 9.94 -16.44
N ALA A 64 -17.47 11.26 -16.40
CA ALA A 64 -17.88 12.07 -15.27
C ALA A 64 -19.40 12.05 -15.07
N GLU A 65 -20.18 11.96 -16.15
CA GLU A 65 -21.64 11.80 -16.09
C GLU A 65 -22.04 10.52 -15.33
N TYR A 66 -21.47 9.38 -15.71
CA TYR A 66 -21.74 8.10 -15.04
C TYR A 66 -21.30 8.13 -13.58
N SER A 67 -20.12 8.69 -13.32
CA SER A 67 -19.53 8.78 -11.97
C SER A 67 -20.40 9.60 -11.03
N LYS A 68 -20.89 10.76 -11.47
CA LYS A 68 -21.81 11.61 -10.69
C LYS A 68 -23.14 10.92 -10.39
N ALA A 69 -23.66 10.17 -11.36
CA ALA A 69 -24.93 9.47 -11.21
C ALA A 69 -24.84 8.22 -10.31
N ASN A 70 -23.71 7.49 -10.35
CA ASN A 70 -23.62 6.15 -9.79
C ASN A 70 -22.52 5.95 -8.75
N CYS A 71 -21.48 6.82 -8.71
CA CYS A 71 -20.30 6.65 -7.85
C CYS A 71 -20.17 7.75 -6.76
N GLY A 72 -21.16 8.62 -6.64
CA GLY A 72 -21.23 9.64 -5.58
C GLY A 72 -20.35 10.88 -5.78
N GLY A 73 -19.75 11.07 -6.96
CA GLY A 73 -18.89 12.23 -7.26
C GLY A 73 -18.41 12.30 -8.70
N ASP A 74 -17.61 13.31 -9.02
CA ASP A 74 -17.01 13.46 -10.33
C ASP A 74 -15.98 12.33 -10.60
N ALA A 75 -15.71 12.01 -11.87
CA ALA A 75 -14.63 11.08 -12.22
C ALA A 75 -13.29 11.63 -11.69
N ALA A 76 -12.57 10.83 -10.95
CA ALA A 76 -11.28 11.17 -10.38
C ALA A 76 -10.15 11.03 -11.43
N ASP A 77 -8.97 11.56 -11.11
CA ASP A 77 -7.80 11.42 -11.96
C ASP A 77 -7.35 9.95 -12.03
N ILE A 78 -6.92 9.51 -13.21
CA ILE A 78 -6.23 8.24 -13.38
C ILE A 78 -4.84 8.42 -12.77
N LYS A 79 -4.49 7.61 -11.78
CA LYS A 79 -3.19 7.61 -11.11
C LYS A 79 -2.56 6.25 -11.23
N LEU A 80 -1.33 6.18 -11.70
CA LEU A 80 -0.59 4.93 -11.84
C LEU A 80 0.67 4.95 -10.98
N ASP A 81 1.01 3.80 -10.47
CA ASP A 81 2.32 3.54 -9.92
C ASP A 81 3.27 3.16 -11.05
N GLY A 82 4.42 3.80 -11.06
CA GLY A 82 5.44 3.65 -12.08
C GLY A 82 6.45 4.79 -12.03
N VAL A 83 7.50 4.68 -12.83
CA VAL A 83 8.54 5.71 -12.90
C VAL A 83 8.17 6.78 -13.92
N PRO A 84 8.56 8.05 -13.73
CA PRO A 84 8.45 9.06 -14.75
C PRO A 84 9.13 8.63 -16.05
N GLY A 85 8.51 8.90 -17.19
CA GLY A 85 9.06 8.44 -18.46
C GLY A 85 8.17 8.72 -19.66
N THR A 86 8.50 8.06 -20.77
CA THR A 86 7.75 8.12 -22.02
C THR A 86 6.95 6.84 -22.21
N TYR A 87 5.64 6.98 -22.42
CA TYR A 87 4.71 5.88 -22.52
C TYR A 87 3.77 6.04 -23.71
N ASP A 88 3.19 4.94 -24.16
CA ASP A 88 2.07 4.92 -25.09
C ASP A 88 0.77 4.72 -24.29
N VAL A 89 -0.23 5.57 -24.53
CA VAL A 89 -1.53 5.48 -23.85
C VAL A 89 -2.56 4.95 -24.82
N TYR A 90 -3.19 3.85 -24.47
CA TYR A 90 -4.26 3.21 -25.22
C TYR A 90 -5.57 3.35 -24.46
N PHE A 91 -6.61 3.82 -25.13
CA PHE A 91 -7.94 3.98 -24.56
C PHE A 91 -8.99 3.31 -25.45
N SER A 92 -9.87 2.53 -24.84
CA SER A 92 -11.06 1.99 -25.46
C SER A 92 -12.31 2.66 -24.88
N PHE A 93 -13.03 3.39 -25.73
CA PHE A 93 -14.32 3.98 -25.32
C PHE A 93 -15.41 2.92 -25.21
N GLU A 94 -15.34 1.86 -25.99
CA GLU A 94 -16.31 0.77 -26.00
C GLU A 94 -16.25 -0.03 -24.69
N ASN A 95 -15.03 -0.34 -24.23
CA ASN A 95 -14.80 -1.14 -23.03
C ASN A 95 -14.61 -0.29 -21.76
N LEU A 96 -14.51 1.04 -21.89
CA LEU A 96 -14.18 1.98 -20.81
C LEU A 96 -12.93 1.53 -20.03
N GLU A 97 -11.86 1.33 -20.79
CA GLU A 97 -10.57 0.91 -20.24
C GLU A 97 -9.41 1.70 -20.84
N VAL A 98 -8.37 1.87 -20.05
CA VAL A 98 -7.13 2.52 -20.45
C VAL A 98 -5.92 1.66 -20.05
N TYR A 99 -4.90 1.71 -20.89
CA TYR A 99 -3.59 1.16 -20.60
C TYR A 99 -2.54 2.25 -20.82
N VAL A 100 -1.59 2.34 -19.93
CA VAL A 100 -0.35 3.11 -20.13
C VAL A 100 0.75 2.08 -20.29
N MET A 101 1.27 1.95 -21.50
CA MET A 101 2.24 0.92 -21.88
C MET A 101 3.63 1.53 -22.01
N GLU A 102 4.66 0.77 -21.71
CA GLU A 102 6.01 1.13 -22.14
C GLU A 102 6.00 1.42 -23.63
N ALA A 103 6.76 2.44 -24.03
CA ALA A 103 6.79 2.90 -25.42
C ALA A 103 7.13 1.76 -26.41
N GLY A 104 6.29 1.60 -27.43
CA GLY A 104 6.43 0.58 -28.45
C GLY A 104 5.71 -0.73 -28.18
N PHE A 105 5.10 -0.94 -27.01
CA PHE A 105 4.31 -2.11 -26.68
C PHE A 105 2.80 -1.82 -26.72
N LYS A 106 2.01 -2.85 -26.99
CA LYS A 106 0.55 -2.78 -26.99
C LYS A 106 -0.03 -3.47 -25.76
N PRO A 107 -1.30 -3.18 -25.39
CA PRO A 107 -2.01 -3.92 -24.35
C PRO A 107 -1.88 -5.44 -24.53
N GLY A 108 -1.48 -6.12 -23.45
CA GLY A 108 -1.25 -7.57 -23.43
C GLY A 108 0.13 -8.04 -23.92
N GLU A 109 0.99 -7.17 -24.42
CA GLU A 109 2.34 -7.55 -24.87
C GLU A 109 3.39 -7.50 -23.75
N LYS A 110 3.05 -6.89 -22.62
CA LYS A 110 3.90 -6.77 -21.43
C LYS A 110 3.10 -7.07 -20.16
N GLU A 111 3.76 -7.73 -19.23
CA GLU A 111 3.20 -7.93 -17.88
C GLU A 111 3.04 -6.57 -17.16
N PRO A 112 2.02 -6.44 -16.31
CA PRO A 112 1.85 -5.28 -15.46
C PRO A 112 3.12 -4.98 -14.66
N GLN A 113 3.57 -3.75 -14.70
CA GLN A 113 4.59 -3.28 -13.77
C GLN A 113 3.94 -2.98 -12.42
N ASN A 114 3.44 -4.03 -11.79
CA ASN A 114 3.20 -3.93 -10.37
C ASN A 114 4.57 -3.66 -9.72
N PRO A 115 4.82 -2.51 -9.07
CA PRO A 115 5.99 -2.42 -8.22
C PRO A 115 5.93 -3.64 -7.31
N ASP A 116 7.02 -4.40 -7.25
CA ASP A 116 7.12 -5.53 -6.32
C ASP A 116 6.42 -5.10 -5.04
N PRO A 117 5.44 -5.85 -4.55
CA PRO A 117 4.72 -5.44 -3.36
C PRO A 117 5.79 -5.06 -2.35
N VAL A 118 5.77 -3.81 -1.90
CA VAL A 118 6.73 -3.36 -0.88
C VAL A 118 6.64 -4.45 0.16
N GLU A 119 7.69 -5.25 0.28
CA GLU A 119 7.69 -6.36 1.20
C GLU A 119 7.56 -5.74 2.58
N ILE A 120 6.32 -5.74 3.08
CA ILE A 120 6.04 -5.20 4.40
C ILE A 120 6.78 -6.11 5.37
N THR A 121 7.85 -5.59 5.94
CA THR A 121 8.58 -6.27 6.99
C THR A 121 8.00 -5.89 8.34
N TYR A 122 8.00 -6.80 9.26
CA TYR A 122 7.51 -6.58 10.61
C TYR A 122 8.64 -6.65 11.63
N THR A 123 8.50 -5.89 12.70
CA THR A 123 9.46 -5.81 13.78
C THR A 123 8.75 -6.01 15.12
N VAL A 124 9.31 -6.84 15.98
CA VAL A 124 8.94 -6.91 17.40
C VAL A 124 9.54 -5.69 18.10
N ALA A 125 8.69 -4.76 18.50
CA ALA A 125 9.07 -3.56 19.24
C ALA A 125 8.59 -3.69 20.70
N GLY A 126 9.48 -3.62 21.65
CA GLY A 126 9.08 -3.83 23.04
C GLY A 126 10.20 -3.59 24.05
N THR A 127 10.06 -4.18 25.22
CA THR A 127 11.06 -4.14 26.29
C THR A 127 12.22 -5.08 25.99
N ILE A 128 13.01 -4.75 24.97
CA ILE A 128 14.15 -5.53 24.48
C ILE A 128 15.44 -4.85 24.96
N THR A 129 16.42 -5.62 25.42
CA THR A 129 17.73 -5.11 25.82
C THR A 129 18.34 -4.26 24.72
N GLU A 130 18.89 -3.10 25.03
CA GLU A 130 19.56 -2.17 24.13
C GLU A 130 18.67 -1.43 23.11
N ASN A 131 17.47 -1.94 22.80
CA ASN A 131 16.58 -1.40 21.77
C ASN A 131 15.13 -1.25 22.28
N VAL A 132 14.97 -0.74 23.48
CA VAL A 132 13.64 -0.57 24.10
C VAL A 132 12.73 0.27 23.20
N TRP A 133 11.59 -0.30 22.78
CA TRP A 133 10.58 0.35 21.95
C TRP A 133 11.10 0.90 20.61
N SER A 134 12.05 0.21 19.97
CA SER A 134 12.46 0.54 18.61
C SER A 134 11.60 -0.18 17.58
N ASN A 135 11.00 0.56 16.66
CA ASN A 135 10.17 0.02 15.58
C ASN A 135 10.99 -0.38 14.32
N ASN A 136 12.30 -0.27 14.36
CA ASN A 136 13.20 -0.60 13.25
C ASN A 136 14.49 -1.30 13.72
N ALA A 137 14.52 -1.85 14.93
CA ALA A 137 15.67 -2.57 15.43
C ALA A 137 15.85 -3.90 14.69
N GLU A 138 17.04 -4.15 14.18
CA GLU A 138 17.39 -5.38 13.48
C GLU A 138 17.12 -6.64 14.33
N ILE A 139 17.36 -6.55 15.63
CA ILE A 139 17.14 -7.67 16.57
C ILE A 139 15.65 -8.10 16.66
N GLY A 140 14.71 -7.22 16.36
CA GLY A 140 13.28 -7.50 16.36
C GLY A 140 12.73 -7.86 15.00
N LEU A 141 13.54 -7.80 13.93
CA LEU A 141 13.07 -8.01 12.56
C LEU A 141 12.57 -9.45 12.39
N MET A 142 11.35 -9.58 11.86
CA MET A 142 10.71 -10.86 11.59
C MET A 142 11.04 -11.35 10.19
N ALA A 143 11.33 -12.64 10.06
CA ALA A 143 11.54 -13.32 8.79
C ALA A 143 10.47 -14.38 8.56
N LYS A 144 10.15 -14.67 7.30
CA LYS A 144 9.19 -15.70 6.95
C LYS A 144 9.80 -17.10 7.11
N GLU A 145 9.17 -17.93 7.93
CA GLU A 145 9.49 -19.35 8.11
C GLU A 145 8.22 -20.21 7.97
N GLY A 146 8.08 -20.85 6.83
CA GLY A 146 6.85 -21.58 6.50
C GLY A 146 5.63 -20.66 6.42
N ASP A 147 4.62 -20.91 7.26
CA ASP A 147 3.39 -20.13 7.34
C ASP A 147 3.45 -18.98 8.36
N TYR A 148 4.57 -18.81 9.06
CA TYR A 148 4.75 -17.83 10.12
C TYR A 148 5.74 -16.73 9.74
N LEU A 149 5.58 -15.56 10.35
CA LEU A 149 6.63 -14.57 10.51
C LEU A 149 7.27 -14.81 11.88
N VAL A 150 8.59 -14.88 11.94
CA VAL A 150 9.33 -15.27 13.14
C VAL A 150 10.44 -14.28 13.45
N ALA A 151 10.48 -13.80 14.68
CA ALA A 151 11.66 -13.13 15.24
C ALA A 151 12.29 -14.03 16.31
N LYS A 152 13.57 -14.36 16.18
CA LYS A 152 14.25 -15.34 17.04
C LYS A 152 15.17 -14.72 18.07
N ASN A 153 15.25 -15.37 19.22
CA ASN A 153 16.19 -15.05 20.29
C ASN A 153 16.05 -13.58 20.78
N ILE A 154 14.84 -13.05 20.83
CA ILE A 154 14.59 -11.67 21.27
C ILE A 154 14.88 -11.58 22.78
N PRO A 155 15.88 -10.78 23.21
CA PRO A 155 16.29 -10.69 24.62
C PRO A 155 15.40 -9.72 25.37
N PHE A 156 14.26 -10.19 25.83
CA PHE A 156 13.31 -9.37 26.59
C PHE A 156 13.76 -9.11 28.02
N VAL A 157 13.50 -7.90 28.48
CA VAL A 157 13.65 -7.47 29.86
C VAL A 157 12.31 -7.00 30.42
N TRP A 158 12.18 -6.95 31.75
CA TRP A 158 10.96 -6.50 32.36
C TRP A 158 10.73 -4.99 32.19
N ASN A 159 9.47 -4.60 32.02
CA ASN A 159 9.06 -3.23 32.06
C ASN A 159 8.86 -2.77 33.51
N SER A 160 9.93 -2.28 34.14
CA SER A 160 9.89 -1.82 35.53
C SER A 160 9.17 -0.48 35.74
N THR A 161 8.89 0.27 34.66
CA THR A 161 8.36 1.62 34.74
C THR A 161 6.85 1.75 34.67
N CYS A 162 6.18 0.83 33.96
CA CYS A 162 4.74 0.98 33.67
C CYS A 162 3.80 0.36 34.73
N TYR A 163 4.30 -0.54 35.59
CA TYR A 163 3.45 -1.31 36.49
C TYR A 163 3.82 -1.22 37.99
N GLY A 164 4.50 -0.17 38.38
CA GLY A 164 4.73 0.12 39.80
C GLY A 164 5.72 -0.80 40.52
N GLY A 165 6.61 -1.47 39.81
CA GLY A 165 7.80 -2.11 40.40
C GLY A 165 7.64 -3.57 40.85
N ASP A 166 6.43 -4.13 40.85
CA ASP A 166 6.19 -5.48 41.37
C ASP A 166 5.82 -6.54 40.31
N TYR A 167 5.90 -6.19 39.04
CA TYR A 167 5.46 -7.07 37.96
C TYR A 167 6.60 -7.44 37.01
N ASN A 168 6.86 -8.73 36.91
CA ASN A 168 7.81 -9.31 35.97
C ASN A 168 7.12 -9.43 34.59
N ILE A 169 6.86 -8.29 33.97
CA ILE A 169 6.13 -8.22 32.70
C ILE A 169 7.03 -7.78 31.57
N ILE A 170 7.06 -8.57 30.53
CA ILE A 170 7.61 -8.26 29.21
C ILE A 170 6.50 -7.65 28.39
N GLU A 171 6.78 -6.54 27.71
CA GLU A 171 5.82 -5.89 26.82
C GLU A 171 6.36 -5.71 25.42
N PHE A 172 5.51 -5.96 24.43
CA PHE A 172 5.86 -5.71 23.04
C PHE A 172 4.63 -5.48 22.14
N LYS A 173 4.89 -5.06 20.92
CA LYS A 173 3.99 -5.05 19.77
C LYS A 173 4.70 -5.67 18.58
N ILE A 174 3.94 -6.12 17.60
CA ILE A 174 4.45 -6.44 16.26
C ILE A 174 4.01 -5.29 15.37
N VAL A 175 4.96 -4.55 14.80
CA VAL A 175 4.70 -3.36 14.00
C VAL A 175 5.31 -3.49 12.60
N GLU A 176 4.75 -2.79 11.62
CA GLU A 176 5.44 -2.61 10.35
C GLU A 176 6.75 -1.89 10.60
N THR A 177 7.84 -2.43 10.07
CA THR A 177 9.20 -1.89 10.30
C THR A 177 9.29 -0.43 9.91
N GLY A 178 9.70 0.41 10.87
CA GLY A 178 9.81 1.86 10.69
C GLY A 178 8.52 2.64 10.98
N THR A 179 7.42 1.96 11.31
CA THR A 179 6.16 2.60 11.69
C THR A 179 5.71 2.15 13.09
N TRP A 180 4.57 2.64 13.54
CA TRP A 180 3.89 2.13 14.74
C TRP A 180 2.55 1.45 14.40
N ASP A 181 2.28 1.27 13.11
CA ASP A 181 1.14 0.51 12.63
C ASP A 181 1.45 -0.98 12.71
N GLY A 182 0.47 -1.79 13.11
CA GLY A 182 0.68 -3.22 13.21
C GLY A 182 -0.30 -3.92 14.12
N PHE A 183 0.19 -4.95 14.80
CA PHE A 183 -0.62 -5.84 15.61
C PHE A 183 -0.46 -5.58 17.10
N ALA A 184 -1.57 -5.47 17.80
CA ALA A 184 -1.62 -5.23 19.22
C ALA A 184 -2.68 -6.12 19.90
N TYR A 185 -2.67 -6.13 21.20
CA TYR A 185 -3.67 -6.87 21.97
C TYR A 185 -5.01 -6.11 22.02
N PRO A 186 -6.15 -6.80 21.85
CA PRO A 186 -7.46 -6.13 21.82
C PRO A 186 -7.92 -5.61 23.19
N GLU A 187 -7.44 -6.17 24.29
CA GLU A 187 -7.86 -5.84 25.64
C GLU A 187 -6.74 -5.13 26.42
N LYS A 188 -7.11 -4.14 27.21
CA LYS A 188 -6.16 -3.40 28.03
C LYS A 188 -5.72 -4.22 29.24
N ASN A 189 -4.41 -4.29 29.49
CA ASN A 189 -3.79 -4.84 30.70
C ASN A 189 -4.09 -6.33 30.98
N VAL A 190 -4.15 -7.13 29.93
CA VAL A 190 -4.26 -8.59 30.08
C VAL A 190 -2.87 -9.20 30.03
N ASN A 191 -2.47 -9.86 31.11
CA ASN A 191 -1.22 -10.61 31.15
C ASN A 191 -1.38 -11.94 30.42
N GLN A 192 -0.50 -12.19 29.48
CA GLN A 192 -0.39 -13.45 28.79
C GLN A 192 0.82 -14.24 29.32
N TYR A 193 0.97 -15.47 28.91
CA TYR A 193 2.06 -16.33 29.34
C TYR A 193 2.89 -16.76 28.11
N ALA A 194 4.18 -16.94 28.32
CA ALA A 194 5.04 -17.54 27.29
C ALA A 194 4.54 -18.96 26.94
N ASN A 195 4.77 -19.37 25.69
CA ASN A 195 4.30 -20.63 25.10
C ASN A 195 2.77 -20.76 24.99
N ALA A 196 2.04 -19.66 25.05
CA ALA A 196 0.62 -19.63 24.78
C ALA A 196 0.33 -18.93 23.44
N GLU A 197 -0.77 -19.31 22.80
CA GLU A 197 -1.30 -18.56 21.65
C GLU A 197 -1.91 -17.26 22.14
N ILE A 198 -1.56 -16.16 21.51
CA ILE A 198 -2.03 -14.81 21.84
C ILE A 198 -2.84 -14.28 20.67
N THR A 199 -4.09 -13.96 20.91
CA THR A 199 -4.94 -13.32 19.91
C THR A 199 -4.57 -11.84 19.82
N VAL A 200 -4.25 -11.38 18.61
CA VAL A 200 -3.91 -9.98 18.30
C VAL A 200 -4.90 -9.40 17.29
N GLN A 201 -4.98 -8.09 17.21
CA GLN A 201 -5.75 -7.37 16.20
C GLN A 201 -4.93 -6.31 15.51
N ILE A 202 -5.28 -5.97 14.27
CA ILE A 202 -4.66 -4.89 13.53
C ILE A 202 -5.08 -3.54 14.13
N GLY A 203 -4.13 -2.62 14.31
CA GLY A 203 -4.39 -1.23 14.72
C GLY A 203 -4.76 -1.07 16.19
N GLY A 204 -4.50 -2.04 17.05
CA GLY A 204 -4.74 -1.92 18.50
C GLY A 204 -3.74 -0.97 19.19
N GLU A 205 -4.21 -0.27 20.22
CA GLU A 205 -3.35 0.62 21.02
C GLU A 205 -2.59 -0.10 22.15
N ASN A 206 -3.07 -1.29 22.57
CA ASN A 206 -2.53 -1.97 23.73
C ASN A 206 -1.31 -2.84 23.40
N ASN A 207 -0.34 -2.85 24.29
CA ASN A 207 0.80 -3.74 24.17
C ASN A 207 0.40 -5.19 24.49
N ILE A 208 1.11 -6.14 23.91
CA ILE A 208 1.08 -7.52 24.36
C ILE A 208 1.93 -7.58 25.63
N ALA A 209 1.35 -7.99 26.74
CA ALA A 209 2.00 -8.08 28.04
C ALA A 209 2.16 -9.53 28.47
N LEU A 210 3.39 -9.99 28.65
CA LEU A 210 3.69 -11.36 29.10
C LEU A 210 4.12 -11.38 30.56
N ASN A 211 3.48 -12.20 31.34
CA ASN A 211 3.99 -12.60 32.65
C ASN A 211 5.00 -13.74 32.44
N ALA A 212 6.26 -13.36 32.27
CA ALA A 212 7.35 -14.28 31.97
C ALA A 212 8.66 -13.79 32.55
N PRO A 213 9.64 -14.68 32.84
CA PRO A 213 10.99 -14.27 33.20
C PRO A 213 11.65 -13.46 32.11
N GLU A 214 12.62 -12.61 32.51
CA GLU A 214 13.56 -12.05 31.52
C GLU A 214 14.30 -13.17 30.79
N GLY A 215 14.57 -12.97 29.52
CA GLY A 215 15.25 -13.98 28.73
C GLY A 215 15.05 -13.83 27.24
N SER A 216 15.57 -14.79 26.50
CA SER A 216 15.42 -14.81 25.04
C SER A 216 14.22 -15.68 24.65
N TYR A 217 13.37 -15.12 23.81
CA TYR A 217 12.16 -15.77 23.30
C TYR A 217 12.09 -15.66 21.77
N ASP A 218 11.47 -16.66 21.17
CA ASP A 218 11.05 -16.58 19.77
C ASP A 218 9.60 -16.10 19.72
N VAL A 219 9.32 -15.20 18.79
CA VAL A 219 7.97 -14.64 18.52
C VAL A 219 7.54 -15.12 17.15
N TYR A 220 6.38 -15.79 17.11
CA TYR A 220 5.80 -16.37 15.91
C TYR A 220 4.52 -15.64 15.52
#